data_6f06241a72a5085e833ea73f452f2d0d
#
_entry.id   6f06241a72a5085e833ea73f452f2d0d
#
_cell.length_a   1.000
_cell.length_b   1.000
_cell.length_c   1.000
_cell.angle_alpha   90.00
_cell.angle_beta   90.00
_cell.angle_gamma   90.00
#
_symmetry.space_group_name_H-M   'P 1'
#
loop_
_entity.id
_entity.type
_entity.pdbx_description
1 polymer ?
#
loop_
_entity_poly.entity_id
_entity_poly.type
_entity_poly.pdbx_seq_one_letter_code
_entity_poly.pdbx_strand_id
1 'polypeptide(L)'
;MAEEAALDRIRRAVEEDGGGLSRIVDDVGPATLAEILPRLSEADVAALLQSMSEDDIRDVLGMLDPAEAAAIVRSLDRHEAADVLEAMRPDDATDVIEEMSRSEAERILVQMEPDEAAEIRDLMSYPPDSAGSLMTPAFVAIAPDLTTGEALSALGQLAGEAETIYYVYVIDAAERLLGVLSLRELVLSRRDEPVTSAMIPNPV
;
A
#
# COMPACT_ATOMS: atom_id res chain seq x y z
N MET A 1 21.79 -8.74 -16.38
CA MET A 1 23.01 -7.90 -16.20
C MET A 1 22.78 -6.81 -15.13
N ALA A 2 21.73 -5.96 -15.21
CA ALA A 2 21.45 -4.97 -14.15
C ALA A 2 21.05 -5.65 -12.81
N GLU A 3 20.16 -6.62 -12.85
CA GLU A 3 19.72 -7.42 -11.70
C GLU A 3 20.89 -8.14 -11.01
N GLU A 4 21.76 -8.79 -11.78
CA GLU A 4 22.93 -9.53 -11.26
C GLU A 4 23.88 -8.58 -10.52
N ALA A 5 24.09 -7.40 -11.10
CA ALA A 5 24.91 -6.37 -10.46
C ALA A 5 24.24 -5.83 -9.17
N ALA A 6 22.91 -5.73 -9.14
CA ALA A 6 22.14 -5.33 -7.95
C ALA A 6 22.24 -6.39 -6.85
N LEU A 7 22.05 -7.69 -7.19
CA LEU A 7 22.22 -8.80 -6.27
C LEU A 7 23.61 -8.82 -5.61
N ASP A 8 24.66 -8.65 -6.41
CA ASP A 8 26.04 -8.65 -5.90
C ASP A 8 26.31 -7.44 -4.99
N ARG A 9 25.71 -6.28 -5.30
CA ARG A 9 25.82 -5.07 -4.47
C ARG A 9 25.13 -5.27 -3.12
N ILE A 10 23.91 -5.84 -3.12
CA ILE A 10 23.15 -6.09 -1.89
C ILE A 10 23.90 -7.09 -1.00
N ARG A 11 24.30 -8.25 -1.53
CA ARG A 11 25.04 -9.27 -0.76
C ARG A 11 26.29 -8.70 -0.11
N ARG A 12 27.06 -7.92 -0.87
CA ARG A 12 28.28 -7.27 -0.37
C ARG A 12 27.97 -6.23 0.72
N ALA A 13 26.90 -5.44 0.54
CA ALA A 13 26.50 -4.46 1.54
C ALA A 13 26.03 -5.13 2.84
N VAL A 14 25.34 -6.25 2.76
CA VAL A 14 24.93 -7.05 3.94
C VAL A 14 26.15 -7.62 4.66
N GLU A 15 27.15 -8.15 3.93
CA GLU A 15 28.43 -8.63 4.50
C GLU A 15 29.23 -7.52 5.21
N GLU A 16 29.05 -6.25 4.79
CA GLU A 16 29.70 -5.07 5.35
C GLU A 16 28.84 -4.35 6.43
N ASP A 17 28.06 -5.12 7.22
CA ASP A 17 27.16 -4.61 8.27
C ASP A 17 25.99 -3.72 7.76
N GLY A 18 25.51 -3.94 6.56
CA GLY A 18 24.35 -3.24 5.99
C GLY A 18 24.62 -1.78 5.59
N GLY A 19 25.84 -1.32 5.70
CA GLY A 19 26.24 0.03 5.36
C GLY A 19 26.02 0.32 3.85
N GLY A 20 25.04 1.17 3.54
CA GLY A 20 24.75 1.58 2.17
C GLY A 20 23.56 0.88 1.49
N LEU A 21 22.85 -0.02 2.16
CA LEU A 21 21.65 -0.68 1.62
C LEU A 21 20.60 0.34 1.18
N SER A 22 20.27 1.35 1.99
CA SER A 22 19.32 2.40 1.62
C SER A 22 19.69 3.11 0.32
N ARG A 23 20.98 3.37 0.07
CA ARG A 23 21.43 3.95 -1.22
C ARG A 23 21.28 2.98 -2.38
N ILE A 24 21.40 1.69 -2.13
CA ILE A 24 21.20 0.67 -3.17
C ILE A 24 19.71 0.61 -3.51
N VAL A 25 18.82 0.70 -2.52
CA VAL A 25 17.36 0.80 -2.71
C VAL A 25 17.03 1.98 -3.63
N ASP A 26 17.50 3.18 -3.29
CA ASP A 26 17.29 4.40 -4.08
C ASP A 26 17.82 4.27 -5.53
N ASP A 27 19.00 3.67 -5.71
CA ASP A 27 19.67 3.56 -7.01
C ASP A 27 19.03 2.50 -7.94
N VAL A 28 18.54 1.41 -7.37
CA VAL A 28 18.06 0.24 -8.11
C VAL A 28 16.61 0.42 -8.56
N GLY A 29 15.79 0.99 -7.71
CA GLY A 29 14.37 1.22 -7.93
C GLY A 29 13.48 -0.02 -7.70
N PRO A 30 12.17 0.22 -7.42
CA PRO A 30 11.28 -0.81 -6.89
C PRO A 30 11.06 -2.00 -7.85
N ALA A 31 10.88 -1.78 -9.13
CA ALA A 31 10.64 -2.87 -10.08
C ALA A 31 11.81 -3.88 -10.14
N THR A 32 13.06 -3.40 -10.13
CA THR A 32 14.23 -4.29 -10.13
C THR A 32 14.40 -4.97 -8.77
N LEU A 33 14.07 -4.28 -7.68
CA LEU A 33 14.10 -4.86 -6.33
C LEU A 33 13.07 -6.00 -6.21
N ALA A 34 11.86 -5.82 -6.71
CA ALA A 34 10.84 -6.87 -6.75
C ALA A 34 11.32 -8.12 -7.52
N GLU A 35 11.97 -7.95 -8.67
CA GLU A 35 12.50 -9.08 -9.46
C GLU A 35 13.63 -9.85 -8.76
N ILE A 36 14.43 -9.19 -7.92
CA ILE A 36 15.59 -9.82 -7.27
C ILE A 36 15.30 -10.31 -5.85
N LEU A 37 14.32 -9.75 -5.17
CA LEU A 37 14.00 -10.05 -3.76
C LEU A 37 13.79 -11.56 -3.52
N PRO A 38 13.01 -12.30 -4.36
CA PRO A 38 12.83 -13.74 -4.21
C PRO A 38 14.11 -14.59 -4.41
N ARG A 39 15.18 -13.99 -4.91
CA ARG A 39 16.47 -14.64 -5.22
C ARG A 39 17.53 -14.39 -4.13
N LEU A 40 17.21 -13.58 -3.13
CA LEU A 40 18.07 -13.29 -1.98
C LEU A 40 17.95 -14.40 -0.92
N SER A 41 18.94 -14.51 -0.04
CA SER A 41 18.80 -15.33 1.16
C SER A 41 17.85 -14.66 2.17
N GLU A 42 17.25 -15.45 3.07
CA GLU A 42 16.37 -14.91 4.13
C GLU A 42 17.06 -13.79 4.94
N ALA A 43 18.35 -13.93 5.24
CA ALA A 43 19.11 -12.92 5.97
C ALA A 43 19.31 -11.63 5.15
N ASP A 44 19.57 -11.76 3.83
CA ASP A 44 19.71 -10.60 2.95
C ASP A 44 18.38 -9.87 2.77
N VAL A 45 17.27 -10.63 2.67
CA VAL A 45 15.90 -10.09 2.59
C VAL A 45 15.57 -9.29 3.83
N ALA A 46 15.78 -9.85 5.03
CA ALA A 46 15.50 -9.16 6.28
C ALA A 46 16.33 -7.87 6.40
N ALA A 47 17.63 -7.92 6.13
CA ALA A 47 18.50 -6.75 6.16
C ALA A 47 18.09 -5.67 5.13
N LEU A 48 17.68 -6.09 3.94
CA LEU A 48 17.23 -5.18 2.90
C LEU A 48 15.93 -4.49 3.30
N LEU A 49 14.90 -5.22 3.73
CA LEU A 49 13.62 -4.68 4.16
C LEU A 49 13.77 -3.74 5.35
N GLN A 50 14.60 -4.05 6.33
CA GLN A 50 14.91 -3.15 7.45
C GLN A 50 15.58 -1.83 7.03
N SER A 51 16.21 -1.79 5.85
CA SER A 51 16.86 -0.59 5.31
C SER A 51 15.95 0.26 4.43
N MET A 52 14.76 -0.24 4.08
CA MET A 52 13.77 0.43 3.25
C MET A 52 12.88 1.37 4.07
N SER A 53 12.34 2.40 3.42
CA SER A 53 11.21 3.15 3.95
C SER A 53 9.90 2.36 3.76
N GLU A 54 8.83 2.76 4.46
CA GLU A 54 7.50 2.18 4.27
C GLU A 54 7.02 2.33 2.83
N ASP A 55 7.30 3.46 2.18
CA ASP A 55 6.97 3.67 0.76
C ASP A 55 7.70 2.69 -0.16
N ASP A 56 9.01 2.45 0.11
CA ASP A 56 9.78 1.46 -0.67
C ASP A 56 9.25 0.04 -0.47
N ILE A 57 8.90 -0.35 0.77
CA ILE A 57 8.31 -1.66 1.08
C ILE A 57 6.99 -1.81 0.31
N ARG A 58 6.11 -0.82 0.40
CA ARG A 58 4.82 -0.79 -0.31
C ARG A 58 4.99 -0.98 -1.82
N ASP A 59 5.88 -0.20 -2.42
CA ASP A 59 6.10 -0.23 -3.85
C ASP A 59 6.73 -1.55 -4.32
N VAL A 60 7.68 -2.10 -3.56
CA VAL A 60 8.38 -3.33 -3.93
C VAL A 60 7.52 -4.56 -3.73
N LEU A 61 6.90 -4.71 -2.55
CA LEU A 61 6.11 -5.91 -2.23
C LEU A 61 4.77 -5.93 -2.97
N GLY A 62 4.15 -4.76 -3.22
CA GLY A 62 2.95 -4.65 -4.04
C GLY A 62 3.17 -5.00 -5.53
N MET A 63 4.43 -5.11 -6.00
CA MET A 63 4.75 -5.58 -7.35
C MET A 63 4.95 -7.11 -7.44
N LEU A 64 5.06 -7.80 -6.31
CA LEU A 64 5.24 -9.24 -6.27
C LEU A 64 3.90 -9.97 -6.43
N ASP A 65 3.98 -11.22 -6.91
CA ASP A 65 2.86 -12.15 -6.76
C ASP A 65 2.59 -12.39 -5.26
N PRO A 66 1.31 -12.41 -4.80
CA PRO A 66 0.98 -12.59 -3.39
C PRO A 66 1.64 -13.82 -2.75
N ALA A 67 1.78 -14.93 -3.48
CA ALA A 67 2.45 -16.13 -2.98
C ALA A 67 3.97 -15.92 -2.78
N GLU A 68 4.62 -15.13 -3.63
CA GLU A 68 6.03 -14.76 -3.48
C GLU A 68 6.23 -13.82 -2.29
N ALA A 69 5.39 -12.79 -2.17
CA ALA A 69 5.40 -11.88 -1.03
C ALA A 69 5.14 -12.64 0.29
N ALA A 70 4.19 -13.56 0.31
CA ALA A 70 3.91 -14.42 1.47
C ALA A 70 5.11 -15.32 1.84
N ALA A 71 5.88 -15.81 0.87
CA ALA A 71 7.09 -16.58 1.14
C ALA A 71 8.16 -15.71 1.82
N ILE A 72 8.30 -14.45 1.40
CA ILE A 72 9.21 -13.47 2.01
C ILE A 72 8.77 -13.17 3.44
N VAL A 73 7.51 -12.78 3.64
CA VAL A 73 6.97 -12.46 4.96
C VAL A 73 7.09 -13.64 5.95
N ARG A 74 6.89 -14.87 5.49
CA ARG A 74 7.11 -16.08 6.32
C ARG A 74 8.56 -16.30 6.74
N SER A 75 9.54 -15.75 6.01
CA SER A 75 10.96 -15.88 6.36
C SER A 75 11.41 -14.89 7.44
N LEU A 76 10.62 -13.86 7.72
CA LEU A 76 10.87 -12.84 8.71
C LEU A 76 10.46 -13.30 10.13
N ASP A 77 10.97 -12.63 11.14
CA ASP A 77 10.40 -12.79 12.48
C ASP A 77 9.00 -12.16 12.56
N ARG A 78 8.28 -12.36 13.66
CA ARG A 78 6.87 -11.95 13.76
C ARG A 78 6.67 -10.44 13.80
N HIS A 79 7.62 -9.70 14.37
CA HIS A 79 7.55 -8.24 14.43
C HIS A 79 7.90 -7.67 13.07
N GLU A 80 9.00 -8.13 12.47
CA GLU A 80 9.38 -7.75 11.12
C GLU A 80 8.27 -8.03 10.09
N ALA A 81 7.61 -9.19 10.22
CA ALA A 81 6.48 -9.55 9.36
C ALA A 81 5.28 -8.62 9.55
N ALA A 82 4.98 -8.21 10.78
CA ALA A 82 3.92 -7.25 11.08
C ALA A 82 4.27 -5.86 10.52
N ASP A 83 5.47 -5.34 10.81
CA ASP A 83 5.93 -4.03 10.32
C ASP A 83 5.91 -3.96 8.79
N VAL A 84 6.30 -5.05 8.11
CA VAL A 84 6.27 -5.14 6.64
C VAL A 84 4.85 -5.12 6.09
N LEU A 85 3.92 -5.87 6.70
CA LEU A 85 2.52 -5.89 6.26
C LEU A 85 1.80 -4.57 6.56
N GLU A 86 2.13 -3.90 7.67
CA GLU A 86 1.61 -2.57 7.99
C GLU A 86 2.08 -1.50 6.99
N ALA A 87 3.28 -1.64 6.44
CA ALA A 87 3.79 -0.75 5.39
C ALA A 87 3.12 -0.97 4.02
N MET A 88 2.51 -2.13 3.78
CA MET A 88 1.79 -2.44 2.52
C MET A 88 0.42 -1.76 2.48
N ARG A 89 -0.18 -1.69 1.30
CA ARG A 89 -1.62 -1.35 1.21
C ARG A 89 -2.46 -2.46 1.83
N PRO A 90 -3.57 -2.15 2.50
CA PRO A 90 -4.40 -3.15 3.18
C PRO A 90 -4.90 -4.28 2.28
N ASP A 91 -5.23 -4.00 1.03
CA ASP A 91 -5.62 -4.99 0.03
C ASP A 91 -4.45 -5.91 -0.37
N ASP A 92 -3.28 -5.35 -0.69
CA ASP A 92 -2.07 -6.13 -0.98
C ASP A 92 -1.67 -7.00 0.23
N ALA A 93 -1.70 -6.45 1.45
CA ALA A 93 -1.41 -7.17 2.68
C ALA A 93 -2.42 -8.30 2.93
N THR A 94 -3.69 -8.09 2.61
CA THR A 94 -4.75 -9.10 2.69
C THR A 94 -4.45 -10.26 1.75
N ASP A 95 -4.15 -9.98 0.49
CA ASP A 95 -3.80 -11.00 -0.50
C ASP A 95 -2.60 -11.85 -0.05
N VAL A 96 -1.57 -11.21 0.52
CA VAL A 96 -0.41 -11.90 1.08
C VAL A 96 -0.79 -12.78 2.28
N ILE A 97 -1.65 -12.31 3.17
CA ILE A 97 -2.11 -13.07 4.34
C ILE A 97 -3.00 -14.23 3.94
N GLU A 98 -3.82 -14.10 2.90
CA GLU A 98 -4.67 -15.19 2.40
C GLU A 98 -3.87 -16.36 1.83
N GLU A 99 -2.63 -16.13 1.37
CA GLU A 99 -1.67 -17.18 0.97
C GLU A 99 -1.05 -17.95 2.14
N MET A 100 -1.35 -17.53 3.40
CA MET A 100 -0.84 -18.17 4.61
C MET A 100 -1.85 -19.12 5.24
N SER A 101 -1.37 -20.03 6.08
CA SER A 101 -2.30 -20.77 6.93
C SER A 101 -2.95 -19.84 7.96
N ARG A 102 -4.21 -20.12 8.33
CA ARG A 102 -4.93 -19.33 9.32
C ARG A 102 -4.15 -19.13 10.64
N SER A 103 -3.35 -20.11 11.04
CA SER A 103 -2.54 -20.01 12.25
C SER A 103 -1.31 -19.13 12.09
N GLU A 104 -0.77 -18.99 10.89
CA GLU A 104 0.32 -18.06 10.58
C GLU A 104 -0.22 -16.64 10.50
N ALA A 105 -1.27 -16.43 9.73
CA ALA A 105 -1.95 -15.15 9.61
C ALA A 105 -2.30 -14.54 10.98
N GLU A 106 -2.99 -15.29 11.85
CA GLU A 106 -3.39 -14.80 13.16
C GLU A 106 -2.20 -14.46 14.07
N ARG A 107 -1.08 -15.19 13.95
CA ARG A 107 0.14 -14.87 14.73
C ARG A 107 0.80 -13.57 14.32
N ILE A 108 0.67 -13.16 13.06
CA ILE A 108 1.18 -11.88 12.57
C ILE A 108 0.19 -10.77 12.92
N LEU A 109 -1.10 -10.94 12.59
CA LEU A 109 -2.16 -9.96 12.86
C LEU A 109 -2.27 -9.54 14.34
N VAL A 110 -1.87 -10.41 15.28
CA VAL A 110 -1.82 -10.08 16.72
C VAL A 110 -0.62 -9.17 17.07
N GLN A 111 0.42 -9.14 16.24
CA GLN A 111 1.58 -8.27 16.44
C GLN A 111 1.39 -6.88 15.81
N MET A 112 0.48 -6.74 14.87
CA MET A 112 0.17 -5.50 14.17
C MET A 112 -0.56 -4.50 15.07
N GLU A 113 -0.50 -3.22 14.69
CA GLU A 113 -1.35 -2.20 15.30
C GLU A 113 -2.83 -2.58 15.13
N PRO A 114 -3.66 -2.35 16.18
CA PRO A 114 -5.05 -2.85 16.18
C PRO A 114 -5.91 -2.37 15.02
N ASP A 115 -5.71 -1.13 14.59
CA ASP A 115 -6.51 -0.51 13.51
C ASP A 115 -6.12 -1.12 12.16
N GLU A 116 -4.84 -1.28 11.86
CA GLU A 116 -4.32 -1.93 10.66
C GLU A 116 -4.76 -3.40 10.56
N ALA A 117 -4.61 -4.14 11.67
CA ALA A 117 -5.08 -5.52 11.75
C ALA A 117 -6.61 -5.65 11.56
N ALA A 118 -7.38 -4.64 11.98
CA ALA A 118 -8.83 -4.62 11.79
C ALA A 118 -9.21 -4.44 10.32
N GLU A 119 -8.53 -3.54 9.59
CA GLU A 119 -8.75 -3.32 8.16
C GLU A 119 -8.52 -4.59 7.35
N ILE A 120 -7.41 -5.29 7.59
CA ILE A 120 -7.12 -6.57 6.93
C ILE A 120 -8.20 -7.62 7.26
N ARG A 121 -8.62 -7.73 8.53
CA ARG A 121 -9.69 -8.69 8.92
C ARG A 121 -11.02 -8.36 8.25
N ASP A 122 -11.34 -7.09 8.08
CA ASP A 122 -12.55 -6.65 7.39
C ASP A 122 -12.51 -7.05 5.91
N LEU A 123 -11.38 -6.85 5.23
CA LEU A 123 -11.19 -7.31 3.85
C LEU A 123 -11.29 -8.84 3.73
N MET A 124 -10.63 -9.59 4.59
CA MET A 124 -10.72 -11.06 4.66
C MET A 124 -12.15 -11.58 4.96
N SER A 125 -13.05 -10.74 5.44
CA SER A 125 -14.44 -11.13 5.74
C SER A 125 -15.30 -11.27 4.49
N TYR A 126 -14.88 -10.70 3.35
CA TYR A 126 -15.60 -10.78 2.10
C TYR A 126 -15.42 -12.16 1.44
N PRO A 127 -16.47 -12.69 0.79
CA PRO A 127 -16.33 -13.94 0.05
C PRO A 127 -15.28 -13.80 -1.07
N PRO A 128 -14.46 -14.83 -1.31
CA PRO A 128 -13.55 -14.86 -2.47
C PRO A 128 -14.33 -14.59 -3.78
N ASP A 129 -13.70 -13.93 -4.74
CA ASP A 129 -14.29 -13.53 -6.03
C ASP A 129 -15.51 -12.58 -5.94
N SER A 130 -15.71 -11.94 -4.78
CA SER A 130 -16.71 -10.86 -4.63
C SER A 130 -16.09 -9.50 -4.96
N ALA A 131 -16.92 -8.47 -5.20
CA ALA A 131 -16.40 -7.12 -5.34
C ALA A 131 -15.65 -6.64 -4.09
N GLY A 132 -16.08 -7.09 -2.90
CA GLY A 132 -15.44 -6.77 -1.63
C GLY A 132 -14.01 -7.30 -1.51
N SER A 133 -13.74 -8.51 -2.04
CA SER A 133 -12.40 -9.08 -2.00
C SER A 133 -11.44 -8.47 -3.05
N LEU A 134 -11.94 -7.64 -3.95
CA LEU A 134 -11.16 -6.97 -4.99
C LEU A 134 -11.07 -5.45 -4.78
N MET A 135 -11.64 -4.93 -3.71
CA MET A 135 -11.63 -3.49 -3.45
C MET A 135 -10.41 -3.09 -2.61
N THR A 136 -9.96 -1.85 -2.83
CA THR A 136 -8.98 -1.21 -1.97
C THR A 136 -9.67 -0.19 -1.05
N PRO A 137 -9.36 -0.13 0.24
CA PRO A 137 -9.78 0.95 1.12
C PRO A 137 -8.96 2.24 0.91
N ALA A 138 -7.86 2.17 0.18
CA ALA A 138 -6.96 3.29 -0.10
C ALA A 138 -7.52 4.24 -1.18
N PHE A 139 -8.64 4.88 -0.91
CA PHE A 139 -9.29 5.85 -1.78
C PHE A 139 -9.42 7.23 -1.13
N VAL A 140 -9.49 8.28 -1.93
CA VAL A 140 -9.69 9.64 -1.43
C VAL A 140 -11.15 9.97 -1.28
N ALA A 141 -11.58 10.26 -0.05
CA ALA A 141 -12.91 10.74 0.27
C ALA A 141 -12.87 12.16 0.84
N ILE A 142 -13.88 12.97 0.48
CA ILE A 142 -14.06 14.33 0.98
C ILE A 142 -15.50 14.58 1.44
N ALA A 143 -15.65 15.57 2.33
CA ALA A 143 -16.97 15.98 2.81
C ALA A 143 -17.73 16.82 1.77
N PRO A 144 -19.07 16.77 1.72
CA PRO A 144 -19.89 17.44 0.72
C PRO A 144 -20.00 18.97 0.91
N ASP A 145 -19.63 19.49 2.04
CA ASP A 145 -19.71 20.92 2.40
C ASP A 145 -18.47 21.72 1.98
N LEU A 146 -17.45 21.05 1.44
CA LEU A 146 -16.24 21.72 0.94
C LEU A 146 -16.51 22.46 -0.39
N THR A 147 -15.72 23.49 -0.62
CA THR A 147 -15.52 24.06 -1.96
C THR A 147 -14.48 23.25 -2.73
N THR A 148 -14.49 23.35 -4.05
CA THR A 148 -13.50 22.69 -4.92
C THR A 148 -12.07 23.14 -4.62
N GLY A 149 -11.89 24.38 -4.16
CA GLY A 149 -10.58 24.89 -3.74
C GLY A 149 -10.07 24.28 -2.44
N GLU A 150 -10.96 24.06 -1.47
CA GLU A 150 -10.65 23.37 -0.21
C GLU A 150 -10.38 21.89 -0.46
N ALA A 151 -11.22 21.23 -1.28
CA ALA A 151 -11.02 19.86 -1.70
C ALA A 151 -9.66 19.64 -2.38
N LEU A 152 -9.28 20.52 -3.32
CA LEU A 152 -7.97 20.45 -3.98
C LEU A 152 -6.80 20.65 -3.01
N SER A 153 -6.99 21.45 -1.97
CA SER A 153 -5.98 21.65 -0.93
C SER A 153 -5.85 20.43 -0.01
N ALA A 154 -6.98 19.81 0.34
CA ALA A 154 -7.02 18.57 1.12
C ALA A 154 -6.35 17.41 0.37
N LEU A 155 -6.54 17.30 -0.94
CA LEU A 155 -5.90 16.28 -1.77
C LEU A 155 -4.37 16.27 -1.64
N GLY A 156 -3.75 17.45 -1.49
CA GLY A 156 -2.30 17.54 -1.32
C GLY A 156 -1.80 16.88 -0.02
N GLN A 157 -2.68 16.64 0.95
CA GLN A 157 -2.36 15.96 2.22
C GLN A 157 -2.75 14.47 2.16
N LEU A 158 -3.83 14.15 1.47
CA LEU A 158 -4.39 12.79 1.38
C LEU A 158 -3.79 11.95 0.24
N ALA A 159 -3.10 12.58 -0.71
CA ALA A 159 -2.60 11.91 -1.91
C ALA A 159 -1.53 10.85 -1.65
N GLY A 160 -0.84 10.89 -0.49
CA GLY A 160 0.15 9.90 -0.11
C GLY A 160 -0.45 8.56 0.35
N GLU A 161 -1.71 8.57 0.78
CA GLU A 161 -2.39 7.39 1.33
C GLU A 161 -3.22 6.63 0.28
N ALA A 162 -3.52 7.28 -0.85
CA ALA A 162 -4.35 6.70 -1.90
C ALA A 162 -3.52 6.05 -3.00
N GLU A 163 -3.95 4.90 -3.47
CA GLU A 163 -3.31 4.21 -4.61
C GLU A 163 -3.34 5.08 -5.87
N THR A 164 -4.49 5.71 -6.14
CA THR A 164 -4.65 6.66 -7.26
C THR A 164 -5.57 7.81 -6.87
N ILE A 165 -5.33 9.00 -7.45
CA ILE A 165 -6.17 10.19 -7.27
C ILE A 165 -6.90 10.61 -8.56
N TYR A 166 -7.20 9.66 -9.44
CA TYR A 166 -8.00 9.98 -10.63
C TYR A 166 -9.43 10.40 -10.29
N TYR A 167 -9.98 9.83 -9.22
CA TYR A 167 -11.31 10.11 -8.70
C TYR A 167 -11.27 10.43 -7.22
N VAL A 168 -12.13 11.34 -6.81
CA VAL A 168 -12.37 11.75 -5.43
C VAL A 168 -13.81 11.47 -5.10
N TYR A 169 -14.07 10.74 -4.03
CA TYR A 169 -15.40 10.36 -3.60
C TYR A 169 -15.95 11.38 -2.61
N VAL A 170 -17.21 11.77 -2.80
CA VAL A 170 -17.91 12.66 -1.87
C VAL A 170 -18.81 11.81 -0.99
N ILE A 171 -18.52 11.78 0.31
CA ILE A 171 -19.25 10.96 1.29
C ILE A 171 -19.88 11.84 2.36
N ASP A 172 -21.01 11.39 2.93
CA ASP A 172 -21.63 12.07 4.08
C ASP A 172 -21.05 11.61 5.42
N ALA A 173 -21.51 12.19 6.52
CA ALA A 173 -21.06 11.85 7.87
C ALA A 173 -21.41 10.41 8.32
N ALA A 174 -22.20 9.68 7.53
CA ALA A 174 -22.53 8.27 7.72
C ALA A 174 -21.80 7.38 6.70
N GLU A 175 -20.72 7.91 6.09
CA GLU A 175 -19.87 7.24 5.09
C GLU A 175 -20.60 6.77 3.82
N ARG A 176 -21.74 7.38 3.50
CA ARG A 176 -22.51 7.04 2.30
C ARG A 176 -22.01 7.86 1.11
N LEU A 177 -21.77 7.18 0.02
CA LEU A 177 -21.37 7.80 -1.24
C LEU A 177 -22.48 8.69 -1.79
N LEU A 178 -22.19 9.99 -1.93
CA LEU A 178 -23.08 11.00 -2.51
C LEU A 178 -22.74 11.29 -3.96
N GLY A 179 -21.48 11.22 -4.34
CA GLY A 179 -21.04 11.54 -5.68
C GLY A 179 -19.56 11.25 -5.90
N VAL A 180 -19.11 11.44 -7.11
CA VAL A 180 -17.72 11.30 -7.53
C VAL A 180 -17.27 12.51 -8.35
N LEU A 181 -16.04 12.94 -8.15
CA LEU A 181 -15.36 13.98 -8.92
C LEU A 181 -14.10 13.39 -9.54
N SER A 182 -13.84 13.65 -10.80
CA SER A 182 -12.51 13.41 -11.33
C SER A 182 -11.55 14.52 -10.90
N LEU A 183 -10.27 14.19 -10.73
CA LEU A 183 -9.22 15.21 -10.47
C LEU A 183 -9.24 16.30 -11.56
N ARG A 184 -9.53 15.93 -12.81
CA ARG A 184 -9.65 16.89 -13.92
C ARG A 184 -10.78 17.90 -13.69
N GLU A 185 -11.95 17.44 -13.28
CA GLU A 185 -13.10 18.31 -12.98
C GLU A 185 -12.77 19.22 -11.81
N LEU A 186 -12.16 18.69 -10.75
CA LEU A 186 -11.75 19.47 -9.59
C LEU A 186 -10.77 20.59 -9.95
N VAL A 187 -9.78 20.32 -10.81
CA VAL A 187 -8.77 21.30 -11.26
C VAL A 187 -9.39 22.38 -12.16
N LEU A 188 -10.39 22.02 -12.98
CA LEU A 188 -11.03 22.93 -13.94
C LEU A 188 -12.19 23.74 -13.33
N SER A 189 -12.73 23.33 -12.20
CA SER A 189 -13.81 24.03 -11.50
C SER A 189 -13.34 25.35 -10.86
N ARG A 190 -14.29 26.25 -10.63
CA ARG A 190 -13.99 27.48 -9.90
C ARG A 190 -13.75 27.15 -8.43
N ARG A 191 -12.71 27.70 -7.85
CA ARG A 191 -12.29 27.37 -6.47
C ARG A 191 -13.35 27.66 -5.40
N ASP A 192 -14.29 28.55 -5.68
CA ASP A 192 -15.41 28.95 -4.80
C ASP A 192 -16.69 28.12 -5.02
N GLU A 193 -16.66 27.15 -5.95
CA GLU A 193 -17.80 26.30 -6.27
C GLU A 193 -17.92 25.16 -5.23
N PRO A 194 -19.13 24.86 -4.72
CA PRO A 194 -19.34 23.71 -3.86
C PRO A 194 -19.03 22.39 -4.60
N VAL A 195 -18.36 21.45 -3.94
CA VAL A 195 -18.08 20.13 -4.54
C VAL A 195 -19.35 19.41 -5.00
N THR A 196 -20.45 19.60 -4.29
CA THR A 196 -21.77 19.03 -4.65
C THR A 196 -22.34 19.55 -5.98
N SER A 197 -21.87 20.69 -6.44
CA SER A 197 -22.28 21.25 -7.76
C SER A 197 -21.40 20.71 -8.89
N ALA A 198 -20.16 20.35 -8.57
CA ALA A 198 -19.18 19.88 -9.55
C ALA A 198 -19.15 18.34 -9.69
N MET A 199 -19.61 17.60 -8.66
CA MET A 199 -19.60 16.15 -8.65
C MET A 199 -20.66 15.54 -9.60
N ILE A 200 -20.40 14.31 -10.03
CA ILE A 200 -21.43 13.44 -10.63
C ILE A 200 -22.19 12.79 -9.45
N PRO A 201 -23.46 13.12 -9.24
CA PRO A 201 -24.23 12.59 -8.13
C PRO A 201 -24.69 11.15 -8.37
N ASN A 202 -24.84 10.37 -7.31
CA ASN A 202 -25.34 9.00 -7.35
C ASN A 202 -24.63 8.13 -8.42
N PRO A 203 -23.30 8.00 -8.39
CA PRO A 203 -22.60 7.14 -9.34
C PRO A 203 -23.08 5.69 -9.18
N VAL A 204 -23.19 4.99 -10.30
CA VAL A 204 -23.65 3.57 -10.38
C VAL A 204 -22.43 2.70 -10.66
#